data_5343171d348f48b7f8899fba464a51c0
#
_entry.id   5343171d348f48b7f8899fba464a51c0
#
_cell.length_a   1.000
_cell.length_b   1.000
_cell.length_c   1.000
_cell.angle_alpha   90.00
_cell.angle_beta   90.00
_cell.angle_gamma   90.00
#
_symmetry.space_group_name_H-M   'P 1'
#
loop_
_entity.id
_entity.type
_entity.pdbx_description
1 polymer ?
#
loop_
_entity_poly.entity_id
_entity_poly.type
_entity_poly.pdbx_seq_one_letter_code
_entity_poly.pdbx_strand_id
1 'polypeptide(L)'
;FVSGELGGSLAEHHLTFEPRLAEARWLAQTFNIHAMIDLSDGLATDLRHLLSENIGAELRSPAIPISCAAKLAAKENPSSKTALLAALTDGEDYELLFTVSPKDAVAVLDGWKAQFPDTRLHCIGKITNTCGITLRDEKSARTLTLHGYDHLEQS
;
A
#
# COMPACT_ATOMS: atom_id res chain seq x y z
N PHE A 1 2.07 5.38 -4.45
CA PHE A 1 3.34 4.81 -3.97
C PHE A 1 3.18 4.36 -2.52
N VAL A 2 3.89 3.28 -2.16
CA VAL A 2 3.99 2.79 -0.78
C VAL A 2 5.46 2.52 -0.47
N SER A 3 5.91 2.96 0.72
CA SER A 3 7.23 2.61 1.25
C SER A 3 7.21 1.23 1.92
N GLY A 4 8.38 0.62 2.10
CA GLY A 4 8.59 -0.60 2.87
C GLY A 4 7.82 -1.82 2.39
N GLU A 5 7.37 -2.66 3.33
CA GLU A 5 6.62 -3.90 3.11
C GLU A 5 5.36 -3.94 4.01
N LEU A 6 4.29 -4.60 3.55
CA LEU A 6 2.97 -4.59 4.18
C LEU A 6 2.57 -5.97 4.73
N GLY A 7 1.67 -5.96 5.75
CA GLY A 7 1.14 -7.15 6.40
C GLY A 7 2.12 -7.76 7.40
N GLY A 8 2.97 -6.95 8.02
CA GLY A 8 3.95 -7.39 9.01
C GLY A 8 3.48 -7.36 10.46
N SER A 9 2.27 -6.90 10.75
CA SER A 9 1.75 -6.72 12.12
C SER A 9 1.79 -8.01 12.96
N LEU A 10 1.52 -9.16 12.34
CA LEU A 10 1.58 -10.48 13.02
C LEU A 10 2.99 -10.90 13.45
N ALA A 11 4.04 -10.24 12.96
CA ALA A 11 5.44 -10.50 13.32
C ALA A 11 6.01 -9.46 14.30
N GLU A 12 5.15 -8.80 15.08
CA GLU A 12 5.52 -7.78 16.07
C GLU A 12 6.27 -6.56 15.47
N HIS A 13 6.17 -6.34 14.15
CA HIS A 13 6.79 -5.20 13.47
C HIS A 13 6.34 -3.87 14.07
N HIS A 14 5.07 -3.79 14.51
CA HIS A 14 4.49 -2.63 15.17
C HIS A 14 5.17 -2.25 16.51
N LEU A 15 5.93 -3.16 17.13
CA LEU A 15 6.68 -2.88 18.37
C LEU A 15 8.04 -2.24 18.11
N THR A 16 8.56 -2.32 16.89
CA THR A 16 9.92 -1.91 16.54
C THR A 16 9.98 -1.05 15.27
N PHE A 17 8.83 -0.56 14.77
CA PHE A 17 8.82 0.26 13.57
C PHE A 17 9.56 1.58 13.75
N GLU A 18 10.19 2.05 12.71
CA GLU A 18 10.79 3.37 12.63
C GLU A 18 9.85 4.30 11.85
N PRO A 19 9.31 5.38 12.49
CA PRO A 19 8.41 6.31 11.82
C PRO A 19 9.08 6.96 10.61
N ARG A 20 8.42 6.95 9.46
CA ARG A 20 8.92 7.48 8.18
C ARG A 20 8.91 9.02 8.11
N LEU A 21 9.32 9.69 9.20
CA LEU A 21 9.28 11.15 9.30
C LEU A 21 10.30 11.85 8.40
N ALA A 22 11.50 11.26 8.26
CA ALA A 22 12.55 11.80 7.41
C ALA A 22 12.13 11.72 5.94
N GLU A 23 11.57 10.58 5.54
CA GLU A 23 11.05 10.30 4.21
C GLU A 23 9.88 11.22 3.86
N ALA A 24 8.90 11.34 4.75
CA ALA A 24 7.73 12.20 4.56
C ALA A 24 8.15 13.67 4.39
N ARG A 25 9.08 14.15 5.21
CA ARG A 25 9.60 15.52 5.14
C ARG A 25 10.35 15.77 3.85
N TRP A 26 11.20 14.84 3.44
CA TRP A 26 11.95 14.94 2.18
C TRP A 26 11.02 14.98 0.97
N LEU A 27 10.02 14.09 0.93
CA LEU A 27 9.00 14.09 -0.12
C LEU A 27 8.30 15.44 -0.22
N ALA A 28 7.80 15.96 0.91
CA ALA A 28 7.06 17.21 0.96
C ALA A 28 7.92 18.44 0.58
N GLN A 29 9.22 18.40 0.81
CA GLN A 29 10.15 19.48 0.46
C GLN A 29 10.63 19.41 -0.99
N THR A 30 10.68 18.20 -1.58
CA THR A 30 11.32 17.97 -2.87
C THR A 30 10.32 17.85 -4.02
N PHE A 31 9.12 17.34 -3.76
CA PHE A 31 8.12 17.04 -4.78
C PHE A 31 6.75 17.65 -4.46
N ASN A 32 5.94 17.81 -5.49
CA ASN A 32 4.54 18.20 -5.31
C ASN A 32 3.70 16.96 -4.98
N ILE A 33 3.64 16.63 -3.69
CA ILE A 33 2.83 15.52 -3.18
C ILE A 33 1.37 15.94 -3.14
N HIS A 34 0.49 15.20 -3.79
CA HIS A 34 -0.95 15.53 -3.84
C HIS A 34 -1.68 15.09 -2.58
N ALA A 35 -1.33 13.93 -2.03
CA ALA A 35 -1.85 13.42 -0.78
C ALA A 35 -0.85 12.41 -0.18
N MET A 36 -0.79 12.33 1.14
CA MET A 36 0.09 11.42 1.87
C MET A 36 -0.55 11.07 3.21
N ILE A 37 -0.47 9.80 3.59
CA ILE A 37 -0.95 9.24 4.86
C ILE A 37 -0.01 8.12 5.31
N ASP A 38 0.05 7.83 6.60
CA ASP A 38 0.65 6.60 7.11
C ASP A 38 -0.34 5.43 7.00
N LEU A 39 0.18 4.22 6.98
CA LEU A 39 -0.61 2.98 6.93
C LEU A 39 -0.77 2.43 8.34
N SER A 40 -1.84 2.86 9.03
CA SER A 40 -2.20 2.44 10.38
C SER A 40 -3.36 1.44 10.42
N ASP A 41 -4.33 1.58 9.52
CA ASP A 41 -5.56 0.78 9.48
C ASP A 41 -5.57 -0.25 8.34
N GLY A 42 -4.48 -0.30 7.58
CA GLY A 42 -4.28 -1.16 6.43
C GLY A 42 -4.48 -0.46 5.09
N LEU A 43 -3.73 -0.92 4.08
CA LEU A 43 -3.64 -0.26 2.77
C LEU A 43 -5.00 0.10 2.16
N ALA A 44 -5.97 -0.80 2.25
CA ALA A 44 -7.26 -0.59 1.61
C ALA A 44 -8.11 0.45 2.34
N THR A 45 -8.02 0.53 3.67
CA THR A 45 -8.73 1.52 4.50
C THR A 45 -8.09 2.89 4.34
N ASP A 46 -6.78 2.98 4.51
CA ASP A 46 -6.04 4.25 4.46
C ASP A 46 -6.05 4.86 3.05
N LEU A 47 -5.96 4.02 2.01
CA LEU A 47 -6.14 4.50 0.63
C LEU A 47 -7.54 5.13 0.43
N ARG A 48 -8.58 4.58 1.04
CA ARG A 48 -9.93 5.16 0.95
C ARG A 48 -10.00 6.52 1.64
N HIS A 49 -9.35 6.70 2.78
CA HIS A 49 -9.26 7.99 3.47
C HIS A 49 -8.52 9.03 2.63
N LEU A 50 -7.58 8.60 1.81
CA LEU A 50 -6.80 9.46 0.93
C LEU A 50 -7.58 9.88 -0.33
N LEU A 51 -8.62 9.12 -0.73
CA LEU A 51 -9.45 9.40 -1.90
C LEU A 51 -10.62 10.31 -1.56
N SER A 52 -10.93 11.26 -2.47
CA SER A 52 -12.19 12.02 -2.41
C SER A 52 -13.34 11.26 -3.06
N GLU A 53 -14.58 11.73 -2.85
CA GLU A 53 -15.83 11.05 -3.26
C GLU A 53 -15.91 10.71 -4.76
N ASN A 54 -15.26 11.50 -5.62
CA ASN A 54 -15.37 11.39 -7.08
C ASN A 54 -14.16 10.74 -7.76
N ILE A 55 -13.18 10.29 -6.98
CA ILE A 55 -11.98 9.62 -7.50
C ILE A 55 -11.83 8.23 -6.87
N GLY A 56 -11.09 7.38 -7.56
CA GLY A 56 -10.78 6.05 -7.09
C GLY A 56 -9.32 5.69 -7.34
N ALA A 57 -9.02 4.42 -7.15
CA ALA A 57 -7.68 3.89 -7.38
C ALA A 57 -7.72 2.54 -8.08
N GLU A 58 -6.76 2.30 -8.94
CA GLU A 58 -6.46 0.98 -9.50
C GLU A 58 -5.14 0.51 -8.92
N LEU A 59 -5.17 -0.52 -8.08
CA LEU A 59 -4.00 -1.18 -7.50
C LEU A 59 -3.59 -2.36 -8.39
N ARG A 60 -2.30 -2.59 -8.49
CA ARG A 60 -1.72 -3.74 -9.19
C ARG A 60 -1.26 -4.75 -8.15
N SER A 61 -1.97 -5.90 -8.02
CA SER A 61 -1.66 -6.89 -6.99
C SER A 61 -0.20 -7.40 -7.01
N PRO A 62 0.45 -7.62 -8.18
CA PRO A 62 1.86 -8.02 -8.19
C PRO A 62 2.83 -6.93 -7.73
N ALA A 63 2.40 -5.67 -7.68
CA ALA A 63 3.24 -4.54 -7.27
C ALA A 63 3.11 -4.19 -5.78
N ILE A 64 2.16 -4.81 -5.07
CA ILE A 64 1.99 -4.60 -3.64
C ILE A 64 3.13 -5.29 -2.88
N PRO A 65 3.89 -4.57 -2.05
CA PRO A 65 5.03 -5.12 -1.34
C PRO A 65 4.57 -5.93 -0.13
N ILE A 66 4.40 -7.23 -0.31
CA ILE A 66 3.98 -8.14 0.75
C ILE A 66 5.18 -8.58 1.57
N SER A 67 5.12 -8.44 2.89
CA SER A 67 6.18 -8.82 3.82
C SER A 67 6.49 -10.32 3.78
N CYS A 68 7.71 -10.68 4.16
CA CYS A 68 8.09 -12.07 4.33
C CYS A 68 7.27 -12.76 5.42
N ALA A 69 6.91 -12.03 6.48
CA ALA A 69 6.08 -12.52 7.58
C ALA A 69 4.68 -12.92 7.11
N ALA A 70 4.00 -12.05 6.35
CA ALA A 70 2.69 -12.37 5.78
C ALA A 70 2.73 -13.58 4.82
N LYS A 71 3.79 -13.68 4.00
CA LYS A 71 3.99 -14.85 3.12
C LYS A 71 4.19 -16.14 3.89
N LEU A 72 4.95 -16.10 4.99
CA LEU A 72 5.21 -17.25 5.84
C LEU A 72 3.94 -17.69 6.57
N ALA A 73 3.24 -16.76 7.23
CA ALA A 73 1.99 -17.03 7.92
C ALA A 73 0.93 -17.68 7.02
N ALA A 74 0.79 -17.20 5.78
CA ALA A 74 -0.13 -17.78 4.81
C ALA A 74 0.27 -19.20 4.36
N LYS A 75 1.57 -19.55 4.39
CA LYS A 75 2.04 -20.92 4.11
C LYS A 75 1.82 -21.86 5.27
N GLU A 76 2.05 -21.39 6.49
CA GLU A 76 1.90 -22.19 7.72
C GLU A 76 0.43 -22.47 8.05
N ASN A 77 -0.47 -21.55 7.70
CA ASN A 77 -1.90 -21.70 7.90
C ASN A 77 -2.70 -21.39 6.63
N PRO A 78 -2.82 -22.31 5.67
CA PRO A 78 -3.51 -22.10 4.40
C PRO A 78 -5.03 -21.80 4.53
N SER A 79 -5.63 -22.05 5.69
CA SER A 79 -7.03 -21.69 5.99
C SER A 79 -7.19 -20.26 6.52
N SER A 80 -6.11 -19.55 6.76
CA SER A 80 -6.11 -18.16 7.18
C SER A 80 -6.15 -17.19 5.99
N LYS A 81 -5.98 -15.89 6.26
CA LYS A 81 -5.88 -14.88 5.23
C LYS A 81 -4.73 -15.18 4.26
N THR A 82 -4.95 -14.92 2.97
CA THR A 82 -3.84 -14.92 2.01
C THR A 82 -2.85 -13.79 2.32
N ALA A 83 -1.60 -13.94 1.94
CA ALA A 83 -0.59 -12.90 2.16
C ALA A 83 -0.97 -11.55 1.51
N LEU A 84 -1.62 -11.58 0.35
CA LEU A 84 -2.14 -10.37 -0.29
C LEU A 84 -3.28 -9.74 0.52
N LEU A 85 -4.20 -10.54 1.05
CA LEU A 85 -5.28 -10.02 1.88
C LEU A 85 -4.72 -9.41 3.17
N ALA A 86 -3.74 -10.05 3.80
CA ALA A 86 -3.04 -9.47 4.95
C ALA A 86 -2.44 -8.11 4.62
N ALA A 87 -1.67 -7.98 3.53
CA ALA A 87 -1.08 -6.71 3.09
C ALA A 87 -2.13 -5.62 2.76
N LEU A 88 -3.36 -5.99 2.40
CA LEU A 88 -4.44 -5.04 2.12
C LEU A 88 -5.20 -4.61 3.37
N THR A 89 -5.33 -5.48 4.37
CA THR A 89 -6.30 -5.32 5.48
C THR A 89 -5.71 -5.34 6.87
N ASP A 90 -4.47 -5.82 7.04
CA ASP A 90 -3.82 -5.76 8.33
C ASP A 90 -3.26 -4.34 8.52
N GLY A 91 -3.51 -3.76 9.68
CA GLY A 91 -2.99 -2.45 10.03
C GLY A 91 -1.61 -2.53 10.68
N GLU A 92 -1.18 -1.39 11.25
CA GLU A 92 0.05 -1.26 12.03
C GLU A 92 1.35 -1.47 11.22
N ASP A 93 1.29 -1.25 9.90
CA ASP A 93 2.50 -1.27 9.05
C ASP A 93 3.35 0.00 9.22
N TYR A 94 2.71 1.16 9.50
CA TYR A 94 3.32 2.48 9.70
C TYR A 94 4.25 2.91 8.57
N GLU A 95 3.98 2.42 7.36
CA GLU A 95 4.63 2.85 6.14
C GLU A 95 3.90 4.04 5.50
N LEU A 96 4.52 4.73 4.54
CA LEU A 96 3.88 5.86 3.85
C LEU A 96 3.12 5.41 2.62
N LEU A 97 1.88 5.90 2.49
CA LEU A 97 1.10 5.86 1.26
C LEU A 97 0.96 7.29 0.72
N PHE A 98 1.34 7.52 -0.54
CA PHE A 98 1.23 8.85 -1.12
C PHE A 98 0.98 8.83 -2.63
N THR A 99 0.55 9.98 -3.15
CA THR A 99 0.27 10.20 -4.58
C THR A 99 1.04 11.38 -5.14
N VAL A 100 1.51 11.23 -6.36
CA VAL A 100 2.19 12.27 -7.13
C VAL A 100 1.69 12.29 -8.56
N SER A 101 1.99 13.37 -9.29
CA SER A 101 1.76 13.43 -10.72
C SER A 101 2.54 12.33 -11.46
N PRO A 102 1.97 11.68 -12.50
CA PRO A 102 2.68 10.69 -13.29
C PRO A 102 4.02 11.18 -13.86
N LYS A 103 4.13 12.48 -14.19
CA LYS A 103 5.37 13.08 -14.70
C LYS A 103 6.51 13.07 -13.67
N ASP A 104 6.20 13.09 -12.38
CA ASP A 104 7.17 13.14 -11.30
C ASP A 104 7.55 11.73 -10.78
N ALA A 105 6.82 10.68 -11.20
CA ALA A 105 6.94 9.33 -10.67
C ALA A 105 8.36 8.74 -10.78
N VAL A 106 9.03 8.94 -11.89
CA VAL A 106 10.41 8.45 -12.11
C VAL A 106 11.39 9.20 -11.22
N ALA A 107 11.29 10.54 -11.19
CA ALA A 107 12.16 11.36 -10.36
C ALA A 107 12.01 11.06 -8.86
N VAL A 108 10.78 10.76 -8.41
CA VAL A 108 10.52 10.31 -7.03
C VAL A 108 11.21 8.98 -6.75
N LEU A 109 11.10 7.98 -7.63
CA LEU A 109 11.74 6.67 -7.44
C LEU A 109 13.27 6.78 -7.40
N ASP A 110 13.85 7.52 -8.33
CA ASP A 110 15.31 7.71 -8.42
C ASP A 110 15.84 8.49 -7.21
N GLY A 111 15.17 9.58 -6.84
CA GLY A 111 15.53 10.40 -5.69
C GLY A 111 15.39 9.63 -4.37
N TRP A 112 14.30 8.88 -4.22
CA TRP A 112 14.09 8.02 -3.04
C TRP A 112 15.20 6.98 -2.88
N LYS A 113 15.52 6.26 -3.96
CA LYS A 113 16.59 5.24 -3.94
C LYS A 113 17.95 5.83 -3.56
N ALA A 114 18.23 7.06 -3.99
CA ALA A 114 19.47 7.75 -3.64
C ALA A 114 19.50 8.21 -2.17
N GLN A 115 18.35 8.70 -1.66
CA GLN A 115 18.25 9.29 -0.33
C GLN A 115 18.01 8.25 0.79
N PHE A 116 17.23 7.20 0.48
CA PHE A 116 16.81 6.16 1.43
C PHE A 116 17.08 4.75 0.87
N PRO A 117 18.35 4.35 0.71
CA PRO A 117 18.71 3.08 0.07
C PRO A 117 18.21 1.84 0.82
N ASP A 118 17.99 1.96 2.14
CA ASP A 118 17.55 0.87 3.01
C ASP A 118 16.02 0.71 3.04
N THR A 119 15.26 1.70 2.56
CA THR A 119 13.81 1.66 2.50
C THR A 119 13.34 1.60 1.05
N ARG A 120 12.71 0.52 0.65
CA ARG A 120 12.19 0.39 -0.72
C ARG A 120 10.94 1.27 -0.94
N LEU A 121 10.78 1.77 -2.15
CA LEU A 121 9.57 2.47 -2.59
C LEU A 121 8.93 1.73 -3.76
N HIS A 122 7.61 1.54 -3.69
CA HIS A 122 6.84 0.75 -4.65
C HIS A 122 5.74 1.59 -5.30
N CYS A 123 5.71 1.58 -6.64
CA CYS A 123 4.58 2.12 -7.41
C CYS A 123 3.51 1.04 -7.52
N ILE A 124 2.53 1.07 -6.63
CA ILE A 124 1.51 0.01 -6.49
C ILE A 124 0.27 0.22 -7.36
N GLY A 125 0.11 1.39 -7.99
CA GLY A 125 -1.09 1.65 -8.77
C GLY A 125 -1.18 3.09 -9.25
N LYS A 126 -2.39 3.50 -9.60
CA LYS A 126 -2.72 4.85 -10.07
C LYS A 126 -4.07 5.31 -9.53
N ILE A 127 -4.23 6.62 -9.43
CA ILE A 127 -5.51 7.25 -9.15
C ILE A 127 -6.35 7.28 -10.44
N THR A 128 -7.66 7.12 -10.33
CA THR A 128 -8.61 7.08 -11.44
C THR A 128 -9.75 8.07 -11.23
N ASN A 129 -10.41 8.46 -12.32
CA ASN A 129 -11.62 9.29 -12.28
C ASN A 129 -12.91 8.49 -12.04
N THR A 130 -12.79 7.22 -11.72
CA THR A 130 -13.90 6.32 -11.41
C THR A 130 -13.85 5.99 -9.94
N CYS A 131 -14.93 6.23 -9.19
CA CYS A 131 -15.03 5.93 -7.76
C CYS A 131 -14.69 4.48 -7.46
N GLY A 132 -14.15 4.27 -6.26
CA GLY A 132 -13.84 2.94 -5.72
C GLY A 132 -12.40 2.51 -5.94
N ILE A 133 -12.06 1.41 -5.29
CA ILE A 133 -10.72 0.81 -5.38
C ILE A 133 -10.84 -0.48 -6.18
N THR A 134 -10.05 -0.61 -7.22
CA THR A 134 -9.98 -1.81 -8.07
C THR A 134 -8.62 -2.47 -7.87
N LEU A 135 -8.62 -3.76 -7.64
CA LEU A 135 -7.41 -4.58 -7.62
C LEU A 135 -7.27 -5.30 -8.96
N ARG A 136 -6.18 -5.07 -9.66
CA ARG A 136 -5.86 -5.70 -10.95
C ARG A 136 -4.72 -6.69 -10.76
N ASP A 137 -4.92 -7.90 -11.23
CA ASP A 137 -3.85 -8.86 -11.47
C ASP A 137 -3.59 -9.04 -12.99
N GLU A 138 -2.75 -9.99 -13.39
CA GLU A 138 -2.41 -10.21 -14.80
C GLU A 138 -3.59 -10.67 -15.65
N LYS A 139 -4.64 -11.25 -15.07
CA LYS A 139 -5.76 -11.90 -15.77
C LYS A 139 -7.12 -11.26 -15.53
N SER A 140 -7.28 -10.52 -14.44
CA SER A 140 -8.57 -9.98 -14.01
C SER A 140 -8.44 -8.63 -13.29
N ALA A 141 -9.55 -7.89 -13.25
CA ALA A 141 -9.71 -6.72 -12.40
C ALA A 141 -10.90 -6.97 -11.47
N ARG A 142 -10.72 -6.77 -10.17
CA ARG A 142 -11.75 -6.95 -9.15
C ARG A 142 -11.95 -5.66 -8.38
N THR A 143 -13.20 -5.28 -8.14
CA THR A 143 -13.50 -4.16 -7.25
C THR A 143 -13.32 -4.62 -5.81
N LEU A 144 -12.54 -3.86 -5.03
CA LEU A 144 -12.43 -4.08 -3.59
C LEU A 144 -13.62 -3.43 -2.90
N THR A 145 -14.65 -4.22 -2.63
CA THR A 145 -15.76 -3.85 -1.74
C THR A 145 -15.34 -4.18 -0.31
N LEU A 146 -14.85 -3.17 0.40
CA LEU A 146 -14.57 -3.28 1.82
C LEU A 146 -15.83 -2.91 2.60
N HIS A 147 -16.74 -3.83 2.76
CA HIS A 147 -17.59 -3.90 3.94
C HIS A 147 -16.82 -4.77 4.93
N GLY A 148 -16.64 -4.30 6.16
CA GLY A 148 -15.83 -4.99 7.14
C GLY A 148 -16.09 -6.49 7.12
N TYR A 149 -15.03 -7.28 6.89
CA TYR A 149 -15.05 -8.74 6.87
C TYR A 149 -16.08 -9.36 5.92
N ASP A 150 -15.88 -9.28 4.61
CA ASP A 150 -16.59 -10.14 3.68
C ASP A 150 -15.62 -10.87 2.77
N HIS A 151 -15.82 -12.19 2.76
CA HIS A 151 -15.10 -13.15 1.94
C HIS A 151 -15.04 -12.70 0.48
N LEU A 152 -13.86 -12.80 -0.13
CA LEU A 152 -13.68 -12.77 -1.58
C LEU A 152 -14.45 -13.97 -2.16
N GLU A 153 -15.69 -13.77 -2.54
CA GLU A 153 -16.44 -14.77 -3.31
C GLU A 153 -15.73 -15.00 -4.64
N GLN A 154 -15.30 -16.23 -4.82
CA GLN A 154 -14.81 -16.74 -6.09
C GLN A 154 -16.00 -16.89 -7.05
N SER A 155 -15.95 -16.22 -8.15
CA SER A 155 -16.79 -16.49 -9.34
C SER A 155 -15.90 -16.97 -10.46
#